data_399de08d742ac169256a2e9b52b5169f
#
_entry.id   399de08d742ac169256a2e9b52b5169f
#
_cell.length_a   1.000
_cell.length_b   1.000
_cell.length_c   1.000
_cell.angle_alpha   90.00
_cell.angle_beta   90.00
_cell.angle_gamma   90.00
#
_symmetry.space_group_name_H-M   'P 1'
#
loop_
_entity.id
_entity.type
_entity.pdbx_description
1 polymer ?
#
loop_
_entity_poly.entity_id
_entity_poly.type
_entity_poly.pdbx_seq_one_letter_code
_entity_poly.pdbx_strand_id
1 'polypeptide(L)'
;MPEDWPVKGEAGRSFTEKLRNGFFSTYMAGEVTIDVGYRGAFEDAVPILPHAIGVDLDYPAYDGKKLPFPDESVDTVYSSHMLEHVADFRATIRDWHRVVRSGGFVVCVVPHQFLYEKRRSLPSSWNADHKRFYTPASLLREFETSLRPNTYRVRHLRDNDEGYTYGMGPEAHSGGGYEIELVVQKIAPPEWDLAGPPDPLQDGFESARDEVSRLTAERDALSRESARWFDAAILAKAEQISQSPTLGRTRRVRNLARLFRADRASIAAAIADRARERGEWERAARFYLDALGSDAAVPELWLRLGDSLKAAGKSLEAEFAYRKTMALRGAPGQS
;
A
#
# COMPACT_ATOMS: atom_id res chain seq x y z
N MET A 1 24.98 -0.68 -24.46
CA MET A 1 24.25 -1.69 -23.67
C MET A 1 23.73 -2.75 -24.63
N PRO A 2 23.76 -4.06 -24.27
CA PRO A 2 23.28 -5.11 -25.17
C PRO A 2 21.73 -4.99 -25.33
N GLU A 3 21.26 -4.90 -26.57
CA GLU A 3 19.82 -4.93 -26.88
C GLU A 3 19.18 -6.29 -26.53
N ASP A 4 19.97 -7.31 -26.31
CA ASP A 4 19.60 -8.68 -25.96
C ASP A 4 19.62 -8.97 -24.44
N TRP A 5 19.73 -7.93 -23.59
CA TRP A 5 19.65 -8.10 -22.15
C TRP A 5 18.28 -8.69 -21.78
N PRO A 6 18.22 -9.84 -21.06
CA PRO A 6 17.02 -10.67 -20.98
C PRO A 6 16.04 -10.19 -19.90
N VAL A 7 15.63 -8.93 -19.95
CA VAL A 7 14.61 -8.38 -19.05
C VAL A 7 13.29 -9.11 -19.26
N LYS A 8 12.73 -9.65 -18.19
CA LYS A 8 11.47 -10.39 -18.20
C LYS A 8 10.31 -9.56 -17.66
N GLY A 9 9.10 -10.11 -17.79
CA GLY A 9 7.88 -9.52 -17.20
C GLY A 9 7.46 -8.21 -17.86
N GLU A 10 6.75 -7.40 -17.09
CA GLU A 10 6.17 -6.15 -17.55
C GLU A 10 7.25 -5.13 -17.95
N ALA A 11 8.33 -5.03 -17.17
CA ALA A 11 9.45 -4.13 -17.48
C ALA A 11 10.12 -4.42 -18.83
N GLY A 12 10.09 -5.68 -19.30
CA GLY A 12 10.62 -6.07 -20.60
C GLY A 12 9.87 -5.49 -21.79
N ARG A 13 8.60 -5.12 -21.63
CA ARG A 13 7.75 -4.60 -22.73
C ARG A 13 8.26 -3.29 -23.29
N SER A 14 8.68 -2.38 -22.45
CA SER A 14 9.16 -1.06 -22.83
C SER A 14 10.69 -0.94 -22.80
N PHE A 15 11.41 -2.03 -22.48
CA PHE A 15 12.87 -2.03 -22.34
C PHE A 15 13.58 -1.55 -23.61
N THR A 16 13.26 -2.16 -24.76
CA THR A 16 13.91 -1.84 -26.04
C THR A 16 13.62 -0.39 -26.47
N GLU A 17 12.41 0.10 -26.26
CA GLU A 17 12.04 1.48 -26.54
C GLU A 17 12.84 2.45 -25.64
N LYS A 18 12.86 2.21 -24.34
CA LYS A 18 13.63 3.01 -23.35
C LYS A 18 15.13 3.00 -23.62
N LEU A 19 15.65 1.88 -24.15
CA LEU A 19 17.04 1.80 -24.57
C LEU A 19 17.31 2.69 -25.79
N ARG A 20 16.45 2.63 -26.80
CA ARG A 20 16.60 3.38 -28.06
C ARG A 20 16.39 4.88 -27.90
N ASN A 21 15.43 5.30 -27.09
CA ASN A 21 15.13 6.71 -26.88
C ASN A 21 16.07 7.42 -25.89
N GLY A 22 17.05 6.68 -25.32
CA GLY A 22 18.04 7.24 -24.42
C GLY A 22 17.56 7.42 -22.98
N PHE A 23 16.42 6.88 -22.61
CA PHE A 23 15.86 6.99 -21.26
C PHE A 23 16.86 6.48 -20.19
N PHE A 24 17.39 5.29 -20.38
CA PHE A 24 18.35 4.71 -19.46
C PHE A 24 19.66 5.49 -19.38
N SER A 25 20.19 5.93 -20.52
CA SER A 25 21.42 6.72 -20.54
C SER A 25 21.24 8.12 -19.92
N THR A 26 20.03 8.64 -19.92
CA THR A 26 19.72 9.93 -19.33
C THR A 26 19.54 9.85 -17.81
N TYR A 27 18.85 8.84 -17.32
CA TYR A 27 18.41 8.80 -15.93
C TYR A 27 19.08 7.72 -15.07
N MET A 28 19.78 6.77 -15.70
CA MET A 28 20.32 5.59 -15.02
C MET A 28 21.80 5.31 -15.37
N ALA A 29 22.53 6.34 -15.76
CA ALA A 29 23.95 6.23 -16.10
C ALA A 29 24.90 6.31 -14.89
N GLY A 30 24.38 6.48 -13.68
CA GLY A 30 25.17 6.55 -12.45
C GLY A 30 25.83 5.22 -12.08
N GLU A 31 26.85 5.29 -11.25
CA GLU A 31 27.63 4.13 -10.81
C GLU A 31 26.80 3.17 -9.93
N VAL A 32 25.96 3.73 -9.06
CA VAL A 32 25.13 2.96 -8.12
C VAL A 32 23.66 3.13 -8.51
N THR A 33 23.17 2.22 -9.33
CA THR A 33 21.75 2.11 -9.70
C THR A 33 21.15 0.90 -9.03
N ILE A 34 20.00 1.06 -8.37
CA ILE A 34 19.24 -0.06 -7.80
C ILE A 34 17.91 -0.25 -8.52
N ASP A 35 17.50 -1.51 -8.71
CA ASP A 35 16.23 -1.92 -9.30
C ASP A 35 15.38 -2.59 -8.23
N VAL A 36 14.37 -1.87 -7.72
CA VAL A 36 13.56 -2.28 -6.58
C VAL A 36 12.30 -3.00 -7.04
N GLY A 37 12.12 -4.24 -6.58
CA GLY A 37 10.99 -5.08 -6.95
C GLY A 37 11.18 -5.82 -8.28
N TYR A 38 12.43 -6.12 -8.66
CA TYR A 38 12.76 -6.77 -9.94
C TYR A 38 12.39 -8.26 -10.02
N ARG A 39 11.93 -8.87 -8.91
CA ARG A 39 11.45 -10.25 -8.79
C ARG A 39 12.49 -11.35 -9.11
N GLY A 40 13.77 -11.07 -8.93
CA GLY A 40 14.86 -11.97 -9.31
C GLY A 40 14.80 -13.35 -8.71
N ALA A 41 14.66 -13.47 -7.40
CA ALA A 41 14.62 -14.74 -6.69
C ALA A 41 13.36 -15.58 -6.97
N PHE A 42 12.24 -14.93 -7.33
CA PHE A 42 10.95 -15.61 -7.52
C PHE A 42 10.70 -16.02 -8.97
N GLU A 43 11.27 -15.30 -9.95
CA GLU A 43 10.93 -15.49 -11.36
C GLU A 43 12.18 -15.68 -12.27
N ASP A 44 13.36 -15.88 -11.68
CA ASP A 44 14.61 -15.93 -12.44
C ASP A 44 14.75 -14.70 -13.38
N ALA A 45 14.36 -13.53 -12.84
CA ALA A 45 14.47 -12.25 -13.53
C ALA A 45 15.84 -11.62 -13.29
N VAL A 46 16.25 -10.75 -14.21
CA VAL A 46 17.46 -9.94 -14.06
C VAL A 46 17.07 -8.49 -13.80
N PRO A 47 17.91 -7.70 -13.11
CA PRO A 47 17.67 -6.26 -12.98
C PRO A 47 17.54 -5.59 -14.35
N ILE A 48 16.85 -4.44 -14.38
CA ILE A 48 16.56 -3.71 -15.62
C ILE A 48 17.83 -3.40 -16.45
N LEU A 49 18.97 -3.24 -15.82
CA LEU A 49 20.26 -3.00 -16.46
C LEU A 49 21.33 -3.94 -15.91
N PRO A 50 22.34 -4.34 -16.73
CA PRO A 50 23.40 -5.25 -16.29
C PRO A 50 24.21 -4.76 -15.08
N HIS A 51 24.32 -3.45 -14.89
CA HIS A 51 25.05 -2.84 -13.76
C HIS A 51 24.14 -2.48 -12.58
N ALA A 52 22.82 -2.62 -12.72
CA ALA A 52 21.90 -2.32 -11.64
C ALA A 52 21.92 -3.42 -10.58
N ILE A 53 21.83 -3.01 -9.32
CA ILE A 53 21.71 -3.92 -8.18
C ILE A 53 20.21 -4.23 -8.00
N GLY A 54 19.84 -5.49 -8.21
CA GLY A 54 18.47 -5.94 -7.94
C GLY A 54 18.19 -5.99 -6.45
N VAL A 55 17.09 -5.39 -6.02
CA VAL A 55 16.65 -5.35 -4.61
C VAL A 55 15.21 -5.85 -4.52
N ASP A 56 15.04 -7.01 -3.90
CA ASP A 56 13.73 -7.58 -3.59
C ASP A 56 13.78 -8.25 -2.21
N LEU A 57 12.73 -8.94 -1.80
CA LEU A 57 12.60 -9.57 -0.47
C LEU A 57 13.71 -10.58 -0.14
N ASP A 58 14.44 -11.05 -1.13
CA ASP A 58 15.63 -11.89 -0.99
C ASP A 58 16.94 -11.10 -0.80
N TYR A 59 16.91 -9.77 -0.98
CA TYR A 59 18.09 -8.93 -0.79
C TYR A 59 18.44 -8.83 0.70
N PRO A 60 19.72 -9.01 1.09
CA PRO A 60 20.11 -8.98 2.50
C PRO A 60 19.66 -7.73 3.25
N ALA A 61 19.00 -7.92 4.39
CA ALA A 61 18.46 -6.86 5.25
C ALA A 61 17.34 -6.00 4.63
N TYR A 62 16.77 -6.36 3.49
CA TYR A 62 15.57 -5.71 2.97
C TYR A 62 14.30 -6.40 3.49
N ASP A 63 13.45 -5.65 4.16
CA ASP A 63 12.20 -6.12 4.79
C ASP A 63 10.94 -5.79 3.96
N GLY A 64 11.12 -5.35 2.69
CA GLY A 64 10.04 -4.89 1.82
C GLY A 64 9.54 -3.46 2.14
N LYS A 65 10.19 -2.75 3.06
CA LYS A 65 9.78 -1.41 3.50
C LYS A 65 10.89 -0.38 3.41
N LYS A 66 12.03 -0.67 4.06
CA LYS A 66 13.16 0.25 4.13
C LYS A 66 14.36 -0.33 3.38
N LEU A 67 14.84 0.40 2.39
CA LEU A 67 16.03 0.03 1.63
C LEU A 67 17.27 -0.02 2.55
N PRO A 68 18.06 -1.10 2.49
CA PRO A 68 19.25 -1.27 3.33
C PRO A 68 20.47 -0.50 2.78
N PHE A 69 20.21 0.71 2.30
CA PHE A 69 21.23 1.63 1.78
C PHE A 69 21.27 2.88 2.67
N PRO A 70 22.45 3.45 2.90
CA PRO A 70 22.60 4.73 3.60
C PRO A 70 21.85 5.86 2.87
N ASP A 71 21.58 6.94 3.60
CA ASP A 71 21.07 8.17 3.00
C ASP A 71 22.06 8.67 1.95
N GLU A 72 21.53 9.16 0.82
CA GLU A 72 22.31 9.77 -0.26
C GLU A 72 23.46 8.90 -0.82
N SER A 73 23.27 7.58 -0.88
CA SER A 73 24.29 6.63 -1.29
C SER A 73 24.10 6.04 -2.69
N VAL A 74 22.94 6.27 -3.33
CA VAL A 74 22.67 5.74 -4.66
C VAL A 74 22.44 6.85 -5.67
N ASP A 75 22.81 6.61 -6.93
CA ASP A 75 22.59 7.55 -8.04
C ASP A 75 21.16 7.50 -8.54
N THR A 76 20.63 6.28 -8.67
CA THR A 76 19.27 6.08 -9.17
C THR A 76 18.58 4.93 -8.46
N VAL A 77 17.36 5.18 -8.04
CA VAL A 77 16.36 4.15 -7.71
C VAL A 77 15.46 4.00 -8.93
N TYR A 78 15.43 2.81 -9.50
CA TYR A 78 14.46 2.38 -10.51
C TYR A 78 13.47 1.42 -9.88
N SER A 79 12.20 1.55 -10.22
CA SER A 79 11.15 0.60 -9.85
C SER A 79 10.10 0.54 -10.95
N SER A 80 9.76 -0.66 -11.36
CA SER A 80 8.77 -0.92 -12.41
C SER A 80 7.74 -1.93 -11.95
N HIS A 81 6.45 -1.60 -12.08
CA HIS A 81 5.33 -2.47 -11.74
C HIS A 81 5.39 -3.01 -10.30
N MET A 82 5.74 -2.14 -9.36
CA MET A 82 5.88 -2.48 -7.94
C MET A 82 5.05 -1.56 -7.03
N LEU A 83 5.02 -0.25 -7.32
CA LEU A 83 4.39 0.74 -6.41
C LEU A 83 2.88 0.52 -6.25
N GLU A 84 2.19 0.00 -7.26
CA GLU A 84 0.77 -0.36 -7.23
C GLU A 84 0.46 -1.49 -6.23
N HIS A 85 1.45 -2.30 -5.87
CA HIS A 85 1.33 -3.38 -4.90
C HIS A 85 1.62 -2.95 -3.45
N VAL A 86 2.26 -1.79 -3.26
CA VAL A 86 2.73 -1.35 -1.95
C VAL A 86 1.60 -0.71 -1.16
N ALA A 87 1.36 -1.17 0.07
CA ALA A 87 0.32 -0.61 0.93
C ALA A 87 0.68 0.80 1.40
N ASP A 88 1.89 1.00 1.93
CA ASP A 88 2.41 2.31 2.37
C ASP A 88 3.37 2.90 1.32
N PHE A 89 2.81 3.27 0.18
CA PHE A 89 3.55 3.88 -0.93
C PHE A 89 4.24 5.20 -0.53
N ARG A 90 3.67 5.95 0.42
CA ARG A 90 4.27 7.20 0.87
C ARG A 90 5.58 6.99 1.60
N ALA A 91 5.62 6.00 2.50
CA ALA A 91 6.88 5.62 3.16
C ALA A 91 7.91 5.13 2.14
N THR A 92 7.46 4.34 1.16
CA THR A 92 8.32 3.82 0.09
C THR A 92 8.90 4.95 -0.78
N ILE A 93 8.09 5.90 -1.24
CA ILE A 93 8.57 7.05 -2.03
C ILE A 93 9.56 7.90 -1.22
N ARG A 94 9.29 8.12 0.07
CA ARG A 94 10.23 8.85 0.96
C ARG A 94 11.54 8.10 1.12
N ASP A 95 11.48 6.78 1.25
CA ASP A 95 12.68 5.96 1.42
C ASP A 95 13.51 5.89 0.14
N TRP A 96 12.89 5.81 -1.04
CA TRP A 96 13.56 5.95 -2.32
C TRP A 96 14.28 7.30 -2.43
N HIS A 97 13.59 8.39 -2.09
CA HIS A 97 14.19 9.73 -2.11
C HIS A 97 15.29 9.89 -1.05
N ARG A 98 15.20 9.22 0.09
CA ARG A 98 16.23 9.23 1.15
C ARG A 98 17.55 8.67 0.64
N VAL A 99 17.52 7.49 0.02
CA VAL A 99 18.74 6.81 -0.42
C VAL A 99 19.39 7.45 -1.65
N VAL A 100 18.61 8.12 -2.49
CA VAL A 100 19.12 8.82 -3.67
C VAL A 100 19.93 10.05 -3.22
N ARG A 101 21.14 10.23 -3.80
CA ARG A 101 21.96 11.43 -3.56
C ARG A 101 21.41 12.68 -4.24
N SER A 102 21.81 13.85 -3.79
CA SER A 102 21.50 15.09 -4.51
C SER A 102 22.02 15.05 -5.94
N GLY A 103 21.15 15.39 -6.91
CA GLY A 103 21.42 15.28 -8.34
C GLY A 103 20.99 13.92 -8.93
N GLY A 104 20.76 12.90 -8.13
CA GLY A 104 20.32 11.58 -8.55
C GLY A 104 18.82 11.51 -8.84
N PHE A 105 18.33 10.32 -9.24
CA PHE A 105 16.97 10.14 -9.77
C PHE A 105 16.19 9.05 -9.05
N VAL A 106 14.89 9.27 -8.91
CA VAL A 106 13.91 8.21 -8.68
C VAL A 106 13.11 8.02 -9.96
N VAL A 107 13.18 6.84 -10.53
CA VAL A 107 12.46 6.42 -11.74
C VAL A 107 11.38 5.44 -11.32
N CYS A 108 10.12 5.82 -11.52
CA CYS A 108 8.95 5.01 -11.18
C CYS A 108 8.12 4.76 -12.43
N VAL A 109 7.92 3.49 -12.74
CA VAL A 109 7.09 3.02 -13.85
C VAL A 109 5.95 2.20 -13.28
N VAL A 110 4.72 2.52 -13.63
CA VAL A 110 3.51 1.83 -13.13
C VAL A 110 2.52 1.59 -14.25
N PRO A 111 1.61 0.59 -14.12
CA PRO A 111 0.56 0.38 -15.11
C PRO A 111 -0.45 1.52 -15.11
N HIS A 112 -0.89 1.92 -16.31
CA HIS A 112 -1.85 2.97 -16.49
C HIS A 112 -3.29 2.46 -16.29
N GLN A 113 -4.09 3.15 -15.49
CA GLN A 113 -5.47 2.77 -15.18
C GLN A 113 -6.32 2.47 -16.41
N PHE A 114 -6.30 3.35 -17.41
CA PHE A 114 -7.17 3.21 -18.59
C PHE A 114 -6.60 2.30 -19.68
N LEU A 115 -5.30 2.10 -19.70
CA LEU A 115 -4.65 1.27 -20.73
C LEU A 115 -4.47 -0.18 -20.26
N TYR A 116 -4.08 -0.40 -19.00
CA TYR A 116 -3.89 -1.71 -18.43
C TYR A 116 -5.15 -2.22 -17.75
N GLU A 117 -5.63 -1.51 -16.72
CA GLU A 117 -6.73 -1.97 -15.89
C GLU A 117 -8.06 -1.92 -16.60
N LYS A 118 -8.29 -0.88 -17.43
CA LYS A 118 -9.55 -0.61 -18.12
C LYS A 118 -10.78 -0.62 -17.19
N ARG A 119 -10.55 -0.28 -15.90
CA ARG A 119 -11.53 -0.30 -14.81
C ARG A 119 -11.52 0.99 -14.03
N ARG A 120 -12.67 1.30 -13.43
CA ARG A 120 -12.84 2.49 -12.59
C ARG A 120 -12.35 2.28 -11.16
N SER A 121 -12.39 1.04 -10.67
CA SER A 121 -12.11 0.69 -9.28
C SER A 121 -11.56 -0.73 -9.15
N LEU A 122 -10.91 -0.99 -8.04
CA LEU A 122 -10.49 -2.32 -7.62
C LEU A 122 -11.69 -3.29 -7.50
N PRO A 123 -11.45 -4.59 -7.63
CA PRO A 123 -10.16 -5.25 -7.86
C PRO A 123 -9.70 -5.13 -9.32
N SER A 124 -8.38 -5.32 -9.57
CA SER A 124 -7.85 -5.46 -10.92
C SER A 124 -8.38 -6.71 -11.62
N SER A 125 -8.57 -6.63 -12.94
CA SER A 125 -8.94 -7.81 -13.74
C SER A 125 -7.76 -8.71 -14.06
N TRP A 126 -6.55 -8.15 -14.03
CA TRP A 126 -5.34 -8.81 -14.51
C TRP A 126 -4.37 -9.21 -13.40
N ASN A 127 -4.35 -8.45 -12.30
CA ASN A 127 -3.51 -8.74 -11.16
C ASN A 127 -4.23 -8.41 -9.84
N ALA A 128 -4.66 -9.44 -9.13
CA ALA A 128 -5.44 -9.32 -7.88
C ALA A 128 -4.68 -8.60 -6.75
N ASP A 129 -3.33 -8.52 -6.84
CA ASP A 129 -2.50 -7.89 -5.83
C ASP A 129 -2.38 -6.37 -5.99
N HIS A 130 -2.92 -5.78 -7.06
CA HIS A 130 -2.96 -4.33 -7.21
C HIS A 130 -3.80 -3.70 -6.10
N LYS A 131 -3.23 -2.77 -5.38
CA LYS A 131 -3.87 -2.03 -4.28
C LYS A 131 -4.36 -0.66 -4.72
N ARG A 132 -3.96 -0.21 -5.92
CA ARG A 132 -4.37 1.06 -6.52
C ARG A 132 -4.16 1.07 -8.03
N PHE A 133 -4.84 2.03 -8.67
CA PHE A 133 -4.69 2.31 -10.09
C PHE A 133 -4.11 3.71 -10.26
N TYR A 134 -3.29 3.89 -11.28
CA TYR A 134 -2.64 5.15 -11.54
C TYR A 134 -3.08 5.80 -12.85
N THR A 135 -3.21 7.11 -12.80
CA THR A 135 -3.12 8.04 -13.94
C THR A 135 -1.88 8.90 -13.75
N PRO A 136 -1.36 9.59 -14.78
CA PRO A 136 -0.22 10.50 -14.60
C PRO A 136 -0.42 11.51 -13.46
N ALA A 137 -1.60 12.08 -13.37
CA ALA A 137 -1.94 13.05 -12.32
C ALA A 137 -1.96 12.42 -10.92
N SER A 138 -2.49 11.20 -10.78
CA SER A 138 -2.53 10.54 -9.47
C SER A 138 -1.14 10.08 -9.03
N LEU A 139 -0.32 9.55 -9.94
CA LEU A 139 1.07 9.18 -9.65
C LEU A 139 1.89 10.40 -9.22
N LEU A 140 1.83 11.49 -9.99
CA LEU A 140 2.53 12.74 -9.64
C LEU A 140 2.10 13.23 -8.25
N ARG A 141 0.80 13.26 -7.97
CA ARG A 141 0.26 13.66 -6.65
C ARG A 141 0.81 12.82 -5.51
N GLU A 142 0.99 11.51 -5.70
CA GLU A 142 1.57 10.63 -4.69
C GLU A 142 3.00 11.07 -4.34
N PHE A 143 3.80 11.44 -5.35
CA PHE A 143 5.16 11.97 -5.13
C PHE A 143 5.12 13.34 -4.46
N GLU A 144 4.30 14.27 -4.96
CA GLU A 144 4.19 15.63 -4.38
C GLU A 144 3.72 15.62 -2.94
N THR A 145 2.79 14.72 -2.59
CA THR A 145 2.29 14.58 -1.21
C THR A 145 3.22 13.77 -0.30
N SER A 146 4.19 13.06 -0.84
CA SER A 146 5.14 12.25 -0.08
C SER A 146 6.46 12.98 0.20
N LEU A 147 6.89 13.84 -0.70
CA LEU A 147 8.19 14.51 -0.65
C LEU A 147 8.03 15.95 -0.13
N ARG A 148 9.07 16.44 0.51
CA ARG A 148 9.10 17.86 0.93
C ARG A 148 9.13 18.77 -0.29
N PRO A 149 8.33 19.84 -0.31
CA PRO A 149 8.39 20.82 -1.38
C PRO A 149 9.84 21.31 -1.62
N ASN A 150 10.16 21.61 -2.86
CA ASN A 150 11.46 22.15 -3.27
C ASN A 150 12.70 21.26 -2.98
N THR A 151 12.52 19.96 -2.71
CA THR A 151 13.62 18.99 -2.58
C THR A 151 13.79 18.10 -3.83
N TYR A 152 12.96 18.30 -4.84
CA TYR A 152 12.99 17.52 -6.10
C TYR A 152 12.52 18.36 -7.29
N ARG A 153 12.78 17.84 -8.50
CA ARG A 153 12.21 18.35 -9.77
C ARG A 153 11.69 17.19 -10.60
N VAL A 154 10.50 17.34 -11.17
CA VAL A 154 10.00 16.41 -12.19
C VAL A 154 10.81 16.61 -13.46
N ARG A 155 11.40 15.54 -13.96
CA ARG A 155 12.22 15.54 -15.18
C ARG A 155 11.56 14.85 -16.34
N HIS A 156 10.65 13.92 -16.04
CA HIS A 156 9.91 13.17 -17.03
C HIS A 156 8.55 12.77 -16.44
N LEU A 157 7.51 12.92 -17.21
CA LEU A 157 6.18 12.37 -16.95
C LEU A 157 5.53 12.08 -18.30
N ARG A 158 5.29 10.81 -18.57
CA ARG A 158 4.76 10.37 -19.86
C ARG A 158 3.81 9.19 -19.69
N ASP A 159 2.74 9.17 -20.49
CA ASP A 159 2.05 7.93 -20.82
C ASP A 159 2.87 7.21 -21.91
N ASN A 160 3.34 6.01 -21.59
CA ASN A 160 3.99 5.15 -22.58
C ASN A 160 2.97 4.17 -23.13
N ASP A 161 2.39 4.56 -24.25
CA ASP A 161 1.41 3.80 -25.03
C ASP A 161 1.97 3.30 -26.38
N GLU A 162 3.28 3.14 -26.46
CA GLU A 162 3.96 2.70 -27.67
C GLU A 162 3.38 1.37 -28.19
N GLY A 163 2.90 1.38 -29.43
CA GLY A 163 2.27 0.21 -30.03
C GLY A 163 0.96 -0.25 -29.40
N TYR A 164 0.32 0.59 -28.57
CA TYR A 164 -0.94 0.25 -27.90
C TYR A 164 -2.10 0.09 -28.90
N THR A 165 -2.90 -0.95 -28.70
CA THR A 165 -4.07 -1.22 -29.55
C THR A 165 -5.35 -0.65 -28.93
N TYR A 166 -5.67 0.61 -29.23
CA TYR A 166 -6.82 1.34 -28.68
C TYR A 166 -8.19 0.72 -28.97
N GLY A 167 -8.30 -0.12 -30.02
CA GLY A 167 -9.54 -0.83 -30.34
C GLY A 167 -9.86 -2.02 -29.44
N MET A 168 -8.96 -2.41 -28.52
CA MET A 168 -9.20 -3.54 -27.60
C MET A 168 -10.11 -3.12 -26.45
N GLY A 169 -11.23 -3.84 -26.29
CA GLY A 169 -12.18 -3.61 -25.21
C GLY A 169 -11.64 -3.98 -23.82
N PRO A 170 -12.42 -3.69 -22.75
CA PRO A 170 -12.00 -3.93 -21.37
C PRO A 170 -11.87 -5.41 -21.00
N GLU A 171 -12.44 -6.31 -21.81
CA GLU A 171 -12.39 -7.76 -21.59
C GLU A 171 -11.09 -8.42 -22.08
N ALA A 172 -10.26 -7.66 -22.81
CA ALA A 172 -9.00 -8.15 -23.34
C ALA A 172 -7.81 -7.49 -22.64
N HIS A 173 -6.78 -8.29 -22.33
CA HIS A 173 -5.52 -7.75 -21.82
C HIS A 173 -4.90 -6.78 -22.86
N SER A 174 -4.15 -5.80 -22.39
CA SER A 174 -3.57 -4.76 -23.22
C SER A 174 -2.48 -5.31 -24.13
N GLY A 175 -2.49 -4.85 -25.40
CA GLY A 175 -1.39 -5.02 -26.34
C GLY A 175 -0.60 -3.72 -26.47
N GLY A 176 0.73 -3.83 -26.58
CA GLY A 176 1.64 -2.69 -26.62
C GLY A 176 1.97 -2.11 -25.26
N GLY A 177 2.44 -0.87 -25.21
CA GLY A 177 2.74 -0.13 -23.99
C GLY A 177 1.47 0.29 -23.23
N TYR A 178 1.54 0.35 -21.93
CA TYR A 178 0.44 0.75 -21.05
C TYR A 178 0.95 1.30 -19.71
N GLU A 179 2.12 1.92 -19.75
CA GLU A 179 2.82 2.39 -18.56
C GLU A 179 2.70 3.89 -18.38
N ILE A 180 2.85 4.34 -17.15
CA ILE A 180 3.15 5.72 -16.82
C ILE A 180 4.60 5.76 -16.35
N GLU A 181 5.39 6.62 -16.96
CA GLU A 181 6.78 6.86 -16.62
C GLU A 181 6.91 8.18 -15.87
N LEU A 182 7.37 8.14 -14.63
CA LEU A 182 7.68 9.32 -13.82
C LEU A 182 9.13 9.28 -13.40
N VAL A 183 9.86 10.38 -13.66
CA VAL A 183 11.21 10.58 -13.14
C VAL A 183 11.27 11.86 -12.34
N VAL A 184 11.70 11.76 -11.10
CA VAL A 184 12.01 12.90 -10.26
C VAL A 184 13.49 12.93 -9.93
N GLN A 185 14.10 14.10 -10.03
CA GLN A 185 15.48 14.34 -9.63
C GLN A 185 15.50 14.93 -8.23
N LYS A 186 16.24 14.32 -7.32
CA LYS A 186 16.53 14.94 -6.01
C LYS A 186 17.42 16.15 -6.18
N ILE A 187 17.08 17.22 -5.51
CA ILE A 187 17.90 18.42 -5.45
C ILE A 187 18.22 18.80 -4.00
N ALA A 188 19.34 19.45 -3.79
CA ALA A 188 19.58 20.15 -2.53
C ALA A 188 18.57 21.31 -2.43
N PRO A 189 17.88 21.47 -1.29
CA PRO A 189 17.05 22.65 -1.08
C PRO A 189 17.88 23.92 -1.24
N PRO A 190 17.33 24.98 -1.87
CA PRO A 190 18.00 26.26 -1.92
C PRO A 190 18.23 26.82 -0.50
N GLU A 191 19.31 27.55 -0.30
CA GLU A 191 19.64 28.17 0.99
C GLU A 191 18.83 29.44 1.29
N TRP A 192 18.04 29.93 0.32
CA TRP A 192 17.22 31.13 0.46
C TRP A 192 15.76 30.77 0.76
N ASP A 193 15.11 31.60 1.55
CA ASP A 193 13.69 31.47 1.84
C ASP A 193 12.84 32.07 0.71
N LEU A 194 11.61 31.56 0.58
CA LEU A 194 10.63 32.11 -0.35
C LEU A 194 10.29 33.55 0.06
N ALA A 195 10.29 34.47 -0.91
CA ALA A 195 9.84 35.84 -0.68
C ALA A 195 8.33 35.89 -0.49
N GLY A 196 7.89 36.71 0.47
CA GLY A 196 6.48 36.91 0.76
C GLY A 196 6.06 36.39 2.13
N PRO A 197 4.83 36.67 2.54
CA PRO A 197 4.30 36.09 3.77
C PRO A 197 4.18 34.56 3.65
N PRO A 198 4.28 33.84 4.77
CA PRO A 198 4.04 32.40 4.79
C PRO A 198 2.70 32.08 4.12
N ASP A 199 2.68 31.07 3.25
CA ASP A 199 1.43 30.61 2.65
C ASP A 199 0.72 29.72 3.69
N PRO A 200 -0.45 30.14 4.23
CA PRO A 200 -1.17 29.33 5.21
C PRO A 200 -1.56 27.95 4.70
N LEU A 201 -1.62 27.78 3.36
CA LEU A 201 -1.92 26.49 2.75
C LEU A 201 -0.66 25.59 2.72
N GLN A 202 0.54 26.14 2.55
CA GLN A 202 1.77 25.36 2.62
C GLN A 202 2.12 24.96 4.06
N ASP A 203 2.03 25.90 5.01
CA ASP A 203 2.26 25.60 6.43
C ASP A 203 1.18 24.65 6.98
N GLY A 204 -0.08 24.84 6.58
CA GLY A 204 -1.18 23.95 6.89
C GLY A 204 -1.02 22.56 6.28
N PHE A 205 -0.40 22.47 5.11
CA PHE A 205 -0.14 21.21 4.43
C PHE A 205 0.98 20.39 5.10
N GLU A 206 2.07 21.01 5.53
CA GLU A 206 3.12 20.34 6.31
C GLU A 206 2.58 19.87 7.67
N SER A 207 1.83 20.72 8.38
CA SER A 207 1.18 20.36 9.64
C SER A 207 0.15 19.23 9.48
N ALA A 208 -0.70 19.30 8.46
CA ALA A 208 -1.66 18.24 8.15
C ALA A 208 -0.97 16.93 7.72
N ARG A 209 0.14 17.02 7.01
CA ARG A 209 0.94 15.87 6.60
C ARG A 209 1.61 15.18 7.79
N ASP A 210 2.19 15.94 8.72
CA ASP A 210 2.79 15.40 9.93
C ASP A 210 1.73 14.76 10.82
N GLU A 211 0.56 15.37 10.91
CA GLU A 211 -0.60 14.83 11.63
C GLU A 211 -1.11 13.53 10.98
N VAL A 212 -1.25 13.46 9.65
CA VAL A 212 -1.61 12.24 8.93
C VAL A 212 -0.57 11.14 9.14
N SER A 213 0.72 11.49 9.13
CA SER A 213 1.81 10.54 9.39
C SER A 213 1.76 10.03 10.83
N ARG A 214 1.50 10.90 11.80
CA ARG A 214 1.31 10.55 13.20
C ARG A 214 0.10 9.63 13.40
N LEU A 215 -1.05 10.00 12.84
CA LEU A 215 -2.28 9.20 12.95
C LEU A 215 -2.16 7.84 12.25
N THR A 216 -1.42 7.78 11.14
CA THR A 216 -1.13 6.52 10.44
C THR A 216 -0.26 5.61 11.29
N ALA A 217 0.81 6.14 11.90
CA ALA A 217 1.67 5.38 12.81
C ALA A 217 0.91 4.89 14.05
N GLU A 218 0.05 5.73 14.60
CA GLU A 218 -0.82 5.39 15.74
C GLU A 218 -1.81 4.28 15.36
N ARG A 219 -2.48 4.40 14.21
CA ARG A 219 -3.35 3.35 13.68
C ARG A 219 -2.62 2.02 13.53
N ASP A 220 -1.41 2.03 12.98
CA ASP A 220 -0.62 0.81 12.76
C ASP A 220 -0.13 0.21 14.07
N ALA A 221 0.21 1.04 15.06
CA ALA A 221 0.54 0.58 16.41
C ALA A 221 -0.68 -0.09 17.08
N LEU A 222 -1.85 0.54 16.98
CA LEU A 222 -3.11 0.00 17.50
C LEU A 222 -3.51 -1.31 16.80
N SER A 223 -3.30 -1.41 15.49
CA SER A 223 -3.56 -2.63 14.72
C SER A 223 -2.64 -3.78 15.16
N ARG A 224 -1.35 -3.50 15.41
CA ARG A 224 -0.42 -4.51 15.95
C ARG A 224 -0.79 -4.95 17.38
N GLU A 225 -1.21 -4.02 18.21
CA GLU A 225 -1.69 -4.31 19.56
C GLU A 225 -2.94 -5.18 19.52
N SER A 226 -3.92 -4.83 18.67
CA SER A 226 -5.14 -5.61 18.46
C SER A 226 -4.83 -7.04 17.99
N ALA A 227 -3.88 -7.22 17.04
CA ALA A 227 -3.46 -8.53 16.59
C ALA A 227 -2.85 -9.37 17.74
N ARG A 228 -2.00 -8.77 18.59
CA ARG A 228 -1.41 -9.46 19.75
C ARG A 228 -2.48 -9.90 20.76
N TRP A 229 -3.44 -9.03 21.06
CA TRP A 229 -4.56 -9.37 21.94
C TRP A 229 -5.43 -10.48 21.37
N PHE A 230 -5.65 -10.48 20.06
CA PHE A 230 -6.41 -11.50 19.37
C PHE A 230 -5.72 -12.87 19.48
N ASP A 231 -4.43 -12.95 19.18
CA ASP A 231 -3.65 -14.17 19.27
C ASP A 231 -3.60 -14.68 20.71
N ALA A 232 -3.41 -13.79 21.68
CA ALA A 232 -3.43 -14.13 23.10
C ALA A 232 -4.80 -14.68 23.57
N ALA A 233 -5.89 -14.09 23.08
CA ALA A 233 -7.25 -14.53 23.41
C ALA A 233 -7.56 -15.91 22.81
N ILE A 234 -7.11 -16.19 21.58
CA ILE A 234 -7.24 -17.52 20.93
C ILE A 234 -6.44 -18.55 21.73
N LEU A 235 -5.18 -18.25 22.08
CA LEU A 235 -4.33 -19.15 22.84
C LEU A 235 -4.91 -19.46 24.23
N ALA A 236 -5.37 -18.44 24.95
CA ALA A 236 -6.01 -18.62 26.26
C ALA A 236 -7.28 -19.47 26.16
N LYS A 237 -8.08 -19.30 25.09
CA LYS A 237 -9.27 -20.12 24.87
C LYS A 237 -8.94 -21.54 24.47
N ALA A 238 -7.92 -21.74 23.66
CA ALA A 238 -7.41 -23.05 23.27
C ALA A 238 -6.92 -23.83 24.51
N GLU A 239 -6.16 -23.14 25.40
CA GLU A 239 -5.69 -23.71 26.65
C GLU A 239 -6.85 -24.09 27.57
N GLN A 240 -7.84 -23.22 27.76
CA GLN A 240 -9.04 -23.51 28.55
C GLN A 240 -9.81 -24.74 27.98
N ILE A 241 -9.90 -24.92 26.68
CA ILE A 241 -10.52 -26.09 26.05
C ILE A 241 -9.69 -27.34 26.29
N SER A 242 -8.35 -27.25 26.18
CA SER A 242 -7.45 -28.40 26.36
C SER A 242 -7.41 -28.91 27.79
N GLN A 243 -7.48 -27.99 28.77
CA GLN A 243 -7.41 -28.30 30.20
C GLN A 243 -8.78 -28.62 30.82
N SER A 244 -9.90 -28.51 30.05
CA SER A 244 -11.24 -28.73 30.61
C SER A 244 -11.45 -30.18 31.07
N PRO A 245 -11.68 -30.44 32.37
CA PRO A 245 -11.87 -31.79 32.91
C PRO A 245 -13.20 -32.42 32.48
N THR A 246 -14.18 -31.58 32.08
CA THR A 246 -15.54 -32.04 31.72
C THR A 246 -15.69 -32.41 30.24
N LEU A 247 -14.68 -32.11 29.38
CA LEU A 247 -14.70 -32.40 27.99
C LEU A 247 -13.95 -33.69 27.65
N GLY A 248 -14.63 -34.67 27.06
CA GLY A 248 -13.98 -35.87 26.51
C GLY A 248 -13.00 -35.51 25.38
N ARG A 249 -12.00 -36.37 25.12
CA ARG A 249 -10.92 -36.14 24.14
C ARG A 249 -11.43 -35.75 22.76
N THR A 250 -12.42 -36.43 22.25
CA THR A 250 -13.03 -36.16 20.90
C THR A 250 -13.68 -34.77 20.87
N ARG A 251 -14.35 -34.37 21.96
CA ARG A 251 -15.03 -33.07 22.02
C ARG A 251 -14.03 -31.91 22.16
N ARG A 252 -12.90 -32.11 22.86
CA ARG A 252 -11.79 -31.14 22.93
C ARG A 252 -11.19 -30.90 21.54
N VAL A 253 -10.83 -31.96 20.82
CA VAL A 253 -10.27 -31.86 19.46
C VAL A 253 -11.22 -31.13 18.51
N ARG A 254 -12.52 -31.47 18.56
CA ARG A 254 -13.54 -30.81 17.74
C ARG A 254 -13.70 -29.32 18.07
N ASN A 255 -13.67 -28.95 19.35
CA ASN A 255 -13.81 -27.55 19.76
C ASN A 255 -12.56 -26.72 19.43
N LEU A 256 -11.36 -27.27 19.56
CA LEU A 256 -10.12 -26.65 19.10
C LEU A 256 -10.15 -26.46 17.58
N ALA A 257 -10.53 -27.49 16.83
CA ALA A 257 -10.65 -27.39 15.38
C ALA A 257 -11.67 -26.32 14.93
N ARG A 258 -12.76 -26.12 15.68
CA ARG A 258 -13.72 -25.04 15.44
C ARG A 258 -13.14 -23.67 15.76
N LEU A 259 -12.40 -23.54 16.87
CA LEU A 259 -11.75 -22.27 17.24
C LEU A 259 -10.73 -21.82 16.19
N PHE A 260 -9.91 -22.73 15.68
CA PHE A 260 -8.92 -22.42 14.64
C PHE A 260 -9.50 -22.28 13.23
N ARG A 261 -10.75 -22.73 13.02
CA ARG A 261 -11.49 -22.51 11.77
C ARG A 261 -12.44 -21.32 11.83
N ALA A 262 -12.67 -20.77 13.02
CA ALA A 262 -13.48 -19.57 13.14
C ALA A 262 -12.77 -18.43 12.43
N ASP A 263 -13.52 -17.76 11.59
CA ASP A 263 -13.01 -16.63 10.87
C ASP A 263 -12.65 -15.48 11.86
N ARG A 264 -11.63 -14.73 11.51
CA ARG A 264 -11.08 -13.66 12.34
C ARG A 264 -12.13 -12.59 12.71
N ALA A 265 -13.06 -12.32 11.79
CA ALA A 265 -14.16 -11.37 12.00
C ALA A 265 -15.11 -11.81 13.11
N SER A 266 -15.53 -13.08 13.08
CA SER A 266 -16.42 -13.64 14.11
C SER A 266 -15.82 -13.63 15.50
N ILE A 267 -14.50 -13.85 15.59
CA ILE A 267 -13.80 -13.82 16.88
C ILE A 267 -13.63 -12.38 17.38
N ALA A 268 -13.28 -11.45 16.47
CA ALA A 268 -13.19 -10.02 16.80
C ALA A 268 -14.54 -9.47 17.29
N ALA A 269 -15.65 -9.81 16.61
CA ALA A 269 -17.00 -9.45 17.03
C ALA A 269 -17.35 -10.00 18.42
N ALA A 270 -17.00 -11.26 18.73
CA ALA A 270 -17.24 -11.86 20.03
C ALA A 270 -16.41 -11.20 21.16
N ILE A 271 -15.19 -10.79 20.89
CA ILE A 271 -14.36 -10.02 21.82
C ILE A 271 -14.96 -8.63 22.07
N ALA A 272 -15.43 -7.97 20.98
CA ALA A 272 -16.08 -6.67 21.06
C ALA A 272 -17.35 -6.72 21.90
N ASP A 273 -18.21 -7.72 21.71
CA ASP A 273 -19.42 -7.93 22.53
C ASP A 273 -19.09 -8.05 24.01
N ARG A 274 -18.05 -8.81 24.32
CA ARG A 274 -17.60 -9.01 25.73
C ARG A 274 -16.99 -7.75 26.35
N ALA A 275 -16.27 -6.96 25.56
CA ALA A 275 -15.76 -5.65 26.00
C ALA A 275 -16.92 -4.68 26.26
N ARG A 276 -17.96 -4.67 25.42
CA ARG A 276 -19.17 -3.89 25.58
C ARG A 276 -19.93 -4.26 26.86
N GLU A 277 -20.10 -5.53 27.16
CA GLU A 277 -20.72 -6.04 28.41
C GLU A 277 -19.99 -5.56 29.67
N ARG A 278 -18.69 -5.29 29.56
CA ARG A 278 -17.85 -4.77 30.67
C ARG A 278 -17.77 -3.25 30.74
N GLY A 279 -18.45 -2.53 29.82
CA GLY A 279 -18.35 -1.08 29.74
C GLY A 279 -17.04 -0.56 29.14
N GLU A 280 -16.22 -1.44 28.53
CA GLU A 280 -14.96 -1.09 27.89
C GLU A 280 -15.23 -0.58 26.46
N TRP A 281 -15.90 0.58 26.35
CA TRP A 281 -16.53 1.05 25.11
C TRP A 281 -15.55 1.33 23.97
N GLU A 282 -14.41 1.95 24.24
CA GLU A 282 -13.37 2.20 23.22
C GLU A 282 -12.76 0.89 22.71
N ARG A 283 -12.57 -0.06 23.59
CA ARG A 283 -12.06 -1.38 23.26
C ARG A 283 -13.06 -2.15 22.40
N ALA A 284 -14.35 -2.10 22.76
CA ALA A 284 -15.42 -2.71 21.97
C ALA A 284 -15.47 -2.11 20.55
N ALA A 285 -15.43 -0.78 20.43
CA ALA A 285 -15.42 -0.10 19.14
C ALA A 285 -14.24 -0.54 18.26
N ARG A 286 -13.06 -0.67 18.82
CA ARG A 286 -11.85 -1.14 18.13
C ARG A 286 -12.03 -2.53 17.53
N PHE A 287 -12.50 -3.49 18.32
CA PHE A 287 -12.71 -4.86 17.84
C PHE A 287 -13.86 -4.99 16.85
N TYR A 288 -14.91 -4.14 16.93
CA TYR A 288 -15.92 -4.08 15.87
C TYR A 288 -15.34 -3.56 14.55
N LEU A 289 -14.44 -2.58 14.58
CA LEU A 289 -13.72 -2.13 13.38
C LEU A 289 -12.86 -3.25 12.77
N ASP A 290 -12.18 -4.04 13.60
CA ASP A 290 -11.41 -5.21 13.13
C ASP A 290 -12.30 -6.25 12.47
N ALA A 291 -13.48 -6.52 13.03
CA ALA A 291 -14.47 -7.42 12.45
C ALA A 291 -14.99 -6.91 11.09
N LEU A 292 -15.29 -5.60 11.01
CA LEU A 292 -15.74 -4.93 9.78
C LEU A 292 -14.64 -4.85 8.70
N GLY A 293 -13.37 -4.89 9.08
CA GLY A 293 -12.24 -4.97 8.14
C GLY A 293 -12.24 -6.25 7.31
N SER A 294 -12.86 -7.32 7.80
CA SER A 294 -13.01 -8.60 7.09
C SER A 294 -14.34 -8.68 6.30
N ASP A 295 -15.41 -8.11 6.82
CA ASP A 295 -16.72 -8.03 6.16
C ASP A 295 -17.44 -6.71 6.54
N ALA A 296 -17.32 -5.73 5.68
CA ALA A 296 -17.93 -4.42 5.85
C ALA A 296 -19.44 -4.39 5.50
N ALA A 297 -20.01 -5.50 5.01
CA ALA A 297 -21.41 -5.57 4.57
C ALA A 297 -22.40 -6.00 5.68
N VAL A 298 -21.92 -6.17 6.92
CA VAL A 298 -22.75 -6.63 8.06
C VAL A 298 -23.35 -5.44 8.81
N PRO A 299 -24.66 -5.11 8.62
CA PRO A 299 -25.28 -3.93 9.25
C PRO A 299 -25.24 -3.95 10.78
N GLU A 300 -25.36 -5.13 11.38
CA GLU A 300 -25.36 -5.32 12.83
C GLU A 300 -24.03 -4.94 13.48
N LEU A 301 -22.90 -5.18 12.80
CA LEU A 301 -21.59 -4.78 13.31
C LEU A 301 -21.43 -3.25 13.29
N TRP A 302 -21.93 -2.60 12.23
CA TRP A 302 -21.95 -1.13 12.16
C TRP A 302 -22.84 -0.51 13.25
N LEU A 303 -24.00 -1.11 13.55
CA LEU A 303 -24.86 -0.66 14.62
C LEU A 303 -24.16 -0.74 15.98
N ARG A 304 -23.59 -1.90 16.30
CA ARG A 304 -22.87 -2.13 17.58
C ARG A 304 -21.62 -1.25 17.71
N LEU A 305 -20.94 -0.97 16.61
CA LEU A 305 -19.86 0.01 16.56
C LEU A 305 -20.35 1.39 16.92
N GLY A 306 -21.47 1.83 16.30
CA GLY A 306 -22.08 3.13 16.59
C GLY A 306 -22.48 3.29 18.06
N ASP A 307 -23.10 2.26 18.65
CA ASP A 307 -23.46 2.24 20.07
C ASP A 307 -22.22 2.37 20.97
N SER A 308 -21.18 1.63 20.65
CA SER A 308 -19.93 1.66 21.42
C SER A 308 -19.20 3.00 21.32
N LEU A 309 -19.14 3.58 20.12
CA LEU A 309 -18.55 4.91 19.89
C LEU A 309 -19.34 6.01 20.61
N LYS A 310 -20.68 5.95 20.57
CA LYS A 310 -21.55 6.89 21.30
C LYS A 310 -21.31 6.81 22.80
N ALA A 311 -21.25 5.61 23.35
CA ALA A 311 -20.97 5.39 24.77
C ALA A 311 -19.55 5.82 25.17
N ALA A 312 -18.59 5.78 24.23
CA ALA A 312 -17.22 6.30 24.40
C ALA A 312 -17.13 7.83 24.21
N GLY A 313 -18.24 8.56 23.96
CA GLY A 313 -18.25 10.01 23.75
C GLY A 313 -17.84 10.45 22.34
N LYS A 314 -17.67 9.52 21.38
CA LYS A 314 -17.24 9.78 20.00
C LYS A 314 -18.44 9.94 19.07
N SER A 315 -19.17 11.06 19.23
CA SER A 315 -20.47 11.28 18.58
C SER A 315 -20.43 11.35 17.06
N LEU A 316 -19.38 11.94 16.45
CA LEU A 316 -19.26 12.06 15.00
C LEU A 316 -19.00 10.70 14.33
N GLU A 317 -18.12 9.92 14.92
CA GLU A 317 -17.80 8.57 14.44
C GLU A 317 -19.01 7.63 14.63
N ALA A 318 -19.76 7.80 15.73
CA ALA A 318 -20.98 7.05 15.96
C ALA A 318 -22.05 7.36 14.89
N GLU A 319 -22.23 8.63 14.53
CA GLU A 319 -23.14 9.04 13.47
C GLU A 319 -22.77 8.42 12.13
N PHE A 320 -21.48 8.39 11.79
CA PHE A 320 -21.00 7.71 10.58
C PHE A 320 -21.37 6.22 10.58
N ALA A 321 -21.16 5.52 11.69
CA ALA A 321 -21.47 4.11 11.82
C ALA A 321 -22.99 3.85 11.67
N TYR A 322 -23.84 4.70 12.26
CA TYR A 322 -25.29 4.61 12.10
C TYR A 322 -25.74 4.87 10.66
N ARG A 323 -25.17 5.85 9.96
CA ARG A 323 -25.44 6.08 8.53
C ARG A 323 -25.07 4.87 7.69
N LYS A 324 -23.94 4.20 7.95
CA LYS A 324 -23.57 2.96 7.30
C LYS A 324 -24.57 1.85 7.54
N THR A 325 -25.05 1.69 8.79
CA THR A 325 -26.11 0.74 9.12
C THR A 325 -27.37 0.97 8.29
N MET A 326 -27.81 2.23 8.19
CA MET A 326 -29.03 2.59 7.43
C MET A 326 -28.83 2.33 5.92
N ALA A 327 -27.68 2.72 5.37
CA ALA A 327 -27.38 2.51 3.96
C ALA A 327 -27.38 1.01 3.60
N LEU A 328 -26.82 0.15 4.44
CA LEU A 328 -26.79 -1.30 4.22
C LEU A 328 -28.17 -1.97 4.38
N ARG A 329 -29.01 -1.46 5.27
CA ARG A 329 -30.39 -1.96 5.47
C ARG A 329 -31.35 -1.48 4.39
N GLY A 330 -31.09 -0.31 3.78
CA GLY A 330 -31.93 0.28 2.73
C GLY A 330 -31.54 -0.17 1.30
N ALA A 331 -30.47 -0.92 1.11
CA ALA A 331 -30.12 -1.49 -0.19
C ALA A 331 -31.08 -2.64 -0.51
N PRO A 332 -31.84 -2.60 -1.63
CA PRO A 332 -32.73 -3.71 -2.01
C PRO A 332 -31.85 -4.95 -2.21
N GLY A 333 -32.22 -6.04 -1.52
CA GLY A 333 -31.48 -7.29 -1.56
C GLY A 333 -31.31 -7.77 -2.98
N GLN A 334 -30.08 -8.10 -3.36
CA GLN A 334 -29.83 -8.98 -4.48
C GLN A 334 -30.21 -10.39 -4.02
N SER A 335 -31.40 -10.79 -4.42
CA SER A 335 -31.88 -12.17 -4.37
C SER A 335 -31.30 -12.95 -5.55
#